data_3a2f24d5f3c474c1a76f7c62d5a6e476
#
_entry.id   3a2f24d5f3c474c1a76f7c62d5a6e476
#
_cell.length_a   1.000
_cell.length_b   1.000
_cell.length_c   1.000
_cell.angle_alpha   90.00
_cell.angle_beta   90.00
_cell.angle_gamma   90.00
#
_symmetry.space_group_name_H-M   'P 1'
#
loop_
_entity.id
_entity.type
_entity.pdbx_description
1 polymer ?
#
loop_
_entity_poly.entity_id
_entity_poly.type
_entity_poly.pdbx_seq_one_letter_code
_entity_poly.pdbx_strand_id
1 'polypeptide(L)'
;MKTYVLNSELDSFQGEKVSMTRLRVITNYLTRMRYCTRKGKLDLISKGPQPLPDALAGKKVAPWFSHKKRLTKGQTVVFGHWASLEGMTDDPKVIGLDTGCVWGNALTFYKLETGERFTCKCGT
;
A
#
# COMPACT_ATOMS: atom_id res chain seq x y z
N MET A 1 2.37 -11.95 -2.06
CA MET A 1 2.02 -11.71 -0.65
C MET A 1 0.86 -12.63 -0.34
N LYS A 2 1.06 -13.69 0.43
CA LYS A 2 -0.07 -14.31 1.09
C LYS A 2 -0.53 -13.27 2.10
N THR A 3 -1.72 -12.74 1.92
CA THR A 3 -2.39 -11.91 2.91
C THR A 3 -2.83 -12.83 4.05
N TYR A 4 -1.85 -13.43 4.74
CA TYR A 4 -2.14 -14.33 5.86
C TYR A 4 -2.93 -13.67 6.97
N VAL A 5 -2.98 -12.33 6.97
CA VAL A 5 -3.64 -11.60 8.05
C VAL A 5 -5.10 -11.29 7.72
N LEU A 6 -5.47 -11.22 6.43
CA LEU A 6 -6.84 -10.87 6.05
C LEU A 6 -7.75 -12.08 5.82
N ASN A 7 -7.26 -13.16 5.23
CA ASN A 7 -8.17 -14.27 4.85
C ASN A 7 -8.42 -15.33 5.93
N SER A 8 -7.42 -15.67 6.75
CA SER A 8 -7.63 -16.67 7.82
C SER A 8 -8.35 -16.10 9.05
N GLU A 9 -8.42 -14.77 9.16
CA GLU A 9 -8.97 -14.11 10.34
C GLU A 9 -10.27 -13.35 10.05
N LEU A 10 -10.62 -13.08 8.78
CA LEU A 10 -11.93 -12.52 8.43
C LEU A 10 -13.06 -13.54 8.58
N ASP A 11 -12.78 -14.83 8.40
CA ASP A 11 -13.78 -15.89 8.63
C ASP A 11 -14.12 -16.08 10.11
N SER A 12 -13.30 -15.55 11.04
CA SER A 12 -13.57 -15.59 12.49
C SER A 12 -14.27 -14.32 13.02
N PHE A 13 -14.77 -13.46 12.15
CA PHE A 13 -15.45 -12.21 12.55
C PHE A 13 -16.82 -12.42 13.20
N GLN A 14 -17.32 -13.64 13.27
CA GLN A 14 -18.56 -13.97 13.96
C GLN A 14 -18.31 -14.18 15.46
N GLY A 15 -18.32 -13.09 16.22
CA GLY A 15 -18.55 -13.13 17.67
C GLY A 15 -17.33 -13.08 18.60
N GLU A 16 -16.09 -13.06 18.11
CA GLU A 16 -14.93 -12.93 18.97
C GLU A 16 -14.52 -11.47 19.21
N LYS A 17 -14.12 -11.17 20.46
CA LYS A 17 -13.50 -9.87 20.81
C LYS A 17 -12.26 -9.67 19.96
N VAL A 18 -12.32 -8.72 19.03
CA VAL A 18 -11.15 -8.34 18.21
C VAL A 18 -10.06 -7.77 19.11
N SER A 19 -8.90 -8.41 19.17
CA SER A 19 -7.81 -7.94 20.00
C SER A 19 -7.24 -6.63 19.47
N MET A 20 -6.73 -5.76 20.35
CA MET A 20 -6.06 -4.51 19.96
C MET A 20 -4.87 -4.76 19.03
N THR A 21 -4.17 -5.88 19.20
CA THR A 21 -3.08 -6.29 18.31
C THR A 21 -3.60 -6.53 16.90
N ARG A 22 -4.71 -7.23 16.75
CA ARG A 22 -5.33 -7.49 15.45
C ARG A 22 -5.78 -6.20 14.76
N LEU A 23 -6.46 -5.31 15.48
CA LEU A 23 -6.86 -3.99 14.94
C LEU A 23 -5.65 -3.19 14.46
N ARG A 24 -4.57 -3.16 15.23
CA ARG A 24 -3.35 -2.46 14.87
C ARG A 24 -2.71 -3.03 13.60
N VAL A 25 -2.68 -4.36 13.48
CA VAL A 25 -2.16 -5.03 12.28
C VAL A 25 -2.99 -4.67 11.08
N ILE A 26 -4.32 -4.82 11.12
CA ILE A 26 -5.23 -4.47 10.03
C ILE A 26 -5.05 -3.01 9.61
N THR A 27 -5.05 -2.09 10.57
CA THR A 27 -4.86 -0.66 10.31
C THR A 27 -3.53 -0.39 9.59
N ASN A 28 -2.44 -0.97 10.05
CA ASN A 28 -1.13 -0.77 9.42
C ASN A 28 -1.08 -1.29 7.98
N TYR A 29 -1.67 -2.45 7.70
CA TYR A 29 -1.72 -2.98 6.33
C TYR A 29 -2.58 -2.14 5.41
N LEU A 30 -3.72 -1.63 5.87
CA LEU A 30 -4.64 -0.86 5.04
C LEU A 30 -4.25 0.60 4.86
N THR A 31 -3.50 1.18 5.81
CA THR A 31 -3.24 2.63 5.82
C THR A 31 -1.76 3.02 5.71
N ARG A 32 -0.83 2.10 5.97
CA ARG A 32 0.60 2.43 6.08
C ARG A 32 1.53 1.54 5.27
N MET A 33 0.99 0.54 4.56
CA MET A 33 1.80 -0.42 3.81
C MET A 33 2.51 0.25 2.63
N ARG A 34 3.84 0.16 2.62
CA ARG A 34 4.71 0.56 1.50
C ARG A 34 5.58 -0.61 1.07
N TYR A 35 6.56 -0.94 1.88
CA TYR A 35 7.46 -2.05 1.68
C TYR A 35 7.11 -3.22 2.59
N CYS A 36 7.33 -4.41 2.12
CA CYS A 36 7.21 -5.61 2.95
C CYS A 36 8.17 -6.71 2.46
N THR A 37 8.43 -7.65 3.35
CA THR A 37 9.14 -8.87 2.97
C THR A 37 8.27 -9.76 2.09
N ARG A 38 8.87 -10.77 1.44
CA ARG A 38 8.13 -11.79 0.67
C ARG A 38 7.08 -12.52 1.51
N LYS A 39 7.28 -12.63 2.82
CA LYS A 39 6.34 -13.24 3.77
C LYS A 39 5.26 -12.26 4.27
N GLY A 40 5.28 -11.02 3.82
CA GLY A 40 4.29 -10.01 4.15
C GLY A 40 4.64 -9.16 5.38
N LYS A 41 5.75 -9.35 6.08
CA LYS A 41 6.11 -8.49 7.22
C LYS A 41 6.35 -7.06 6.73
N LEU A 42 5.62 -6.09 7.30
CA LEU A 42 5.70 -4.68 6.91
C LEU A 42 6.99 -4.03 7.40
N ASP A 43 7.58 -3.22 6.54
CA ASP A 43 8.51 -2.17 6.90
C ASP A 43 7.71 -0.87 7.08
N LEU A 44 7.71 -0.34 8.28
CA LEU A 44 6.99 0.89 8.65
C LEU A 44 7.91 2.11 8.74
N ILE A 45 9.20 1.94 8.47
CA ILE A 45 10.23 2.97 8.63
C ILE A 45 10.53 3.64 7.30
N SER A 46 10.73 2.86 6.23
CA SER A 46 11.03 3.39 4.90
C SER A 46 9.83 4.14 4.30
N LYS A 47 10.05 5.40 3.93
CA LYS A 47 9.01 6.29 3.38
C LYS A 47 9.34 6.80 1.99
N GLY A 48 10.60 6.71 1.58
CA GLY A 48 11.10 7.19 0.31
C GLY A 48 10.75 6.26 -0.86
N PRO A 49 11.26 6.56 -2.06
CA PRO A 49 11.08 5.74 -3.25
C PRO A 49 11.94 4.46 -3.23
N GLN A 50 12.89 4.37 -2.29
CA GLN A 50 13.71 3.19 -2.02
C GLN A 50 13.62 2.82 -0.54
N PRO A 51 13.71 1.52 -0.21
CA PRO A 51 13.76 1.10 1.19
C PRO A 51 15.09 1.48 1.84
N LEU A 52 15.06 1.69 3.14
CA LEU A 52 16.29 1.91 3.91
C LEU A 52 17.15 0.64 3.93
N PRO A 53 18.49 0.77 3.92
CA PRO A 53 19.40 -0.39 3.90
C PRO A 53 19.23 -1.33 5.10
N ASP A 54 18.88 -0.78 6.25
CA ASP A 54 18.67 -1.49 7.52
C ASP A 54 17.19 -1.83 7.79
N ALA A 55 16.32 -1.63 6.81
CA ALA A 55 14.91 -1.95 6.92
C ALA A 55 14.72 -3.39 7.45
N LEU A 56 13.91 -3.55 8.50
CA LEU A 56 13.65 -4.84 9.15
C LEU A 56 14.94 -5.63 9.49
N ALA A 57 15.98 -4.95 10.03
CA ALA A 57 17.27 -5.54 10.35
C ALA A 57 17.95 -6.19 9.12
N GLY A 58 17.97 -5.47 8.00
CA GLY A 58 18.61 -5.90 6.75
C GLY A 58 17.87 -6.99 5.98
N LYS A 59 16.62 -7.27 6.32
CA LYS A 59 15.79 -8.21 5.54
C LYS A 59 15.41 -7.58 4.19
N LYS A 60 15.47 -8.40 3.14
CA LYS A 60 15.05 -7.95 1.81
C LYS A 60 13.57 -7.58 1.81
N VAL A 61 13.29 -6.31 1.55
CA VAL A 61 11.95 -5.76 1.37
C VAL A 61 11.79 -5.24 -0.05
N ALA A 62 10.55 -5.16 -0.51
CA ALA A 62 10.19 -4.61 -1.81
C ALA A 62 8.82 -3.92 -1.71
N PRO A 63 8.45 -3.06 -2.66
CA PRO A 63 7.12 -2.49 -2.72
C PRO A 63 6.06 -3.59 -2.64
N TRP A 64 5.01 -3.39 -1.85
CA TRP A 64 4.00 -4.42 -1.63
C TRP A 64 3.41 -4.98 -2.93
N PHE A 65 3.25 -4.13 -3.93
CA PHE A 65 2.66 -4.50 -5.22
C PHE A 65 3.63 -5.25 -6.15
N SER A 66 4.94 -5.21 -5.92
CA SER A 66 5.93 -5.92 -6.73
C SER A 66 6.01 -7.43 -6.44
N HIS A 67 5.41 -7.89 -5.33
CA HIS A 67 5.42 -9.29 -4.97
C HIS A 67 4.54 -10.14 -5.90
N LYS A 68 5.15 -11.03 -6.68
CA LYS A 68 4.47 -11.85 -7.70
C LYS A 68 3.34 -12.76 -7.16
N LYS A 69 3.42 -13.13 -5.87
CA LYS A 69 2.46 -14.04 -5.22
C LYS A 69 1.41 -13.31 -4.36
N ARG A 70 1.23 -11.98 -4.55
CA ARG A 70 0.17 -11.26 -3.82
C ARG A 70 -1.21 -11.75 -4.26
N LEU A 71 -2.15 -11.87 -3.35
CA LEU A 71 -3.52 -12.35 -3.65
C LEU A 71 -4.29 -11.40 -4.56
N THR A 72 -3.98 -10.10 -4.50
CA THR A 72 -4.59 -9.07 -5.35
C THR A 72 -4.00 -9.01 -6.76
N LYS A 73 -3.10 -9.94 -7.13
CA LYS A 73 -2.54 -9.96 -8.49
C LYS A 73 -3.66 -10.18 -9.51
N GLY A 74 -3.70 -9.29 -10.51
CA GLY A 74 -4.75 -9.33 -11.53
C GLY A 74 -6.00 -8.51 -11.19
N GLN A 75 -6.16 -8.09 -9.93
CA GLN A 75 -7.20 -7.16 -9.51
C GLN A 75 -6.72 -5.71 -9.63
N THR A 76 -7.62 -4.80 -9.95
CA THR A 76 -7.35 -3.37 -9.86
C THR A 76 -7.36 -2.94 -8.40
N VAL A 77 -6.26 -2.36 -7.96
CA VAL A 77 -6.11 -1.83 -6.60
C VAL A 77 -5.78 -0.35 -6.68
N VAL A 78 -6.59 0.46 -6.03
CA VAL A 78 -6.37 1.91 -5.91
C VAL A 78 -5.89 2.20 -4.49
N PHE A 79 -4.85 3.01 -4.34
CA PHE A 79 -4.28 3.31 -3.03
C PHE A 79 -3.69 4.72 -2.96
N GLY A 80 -3.51 5.22 -1.74
CA GLY A 80 -2.85 6.48 -1.44
C GLY A 80 -1.67 6.31 -0.48
N HIS A 81 -1.37 7.35 0.29
CA HIS A 81 -0.38 7.37 1.39
C HIS A 81 1.09 7.23 1.00
N TRP A 82 1.44 6.99 -0.24
CA TRP A 82 2.82 6.84 -0.68
C TRP A 82 3.21 7.90 -1.70
N ALA A 83 3.26 9.15 -1.24
CA ALA A 83 3.51 10.32 -2.08
C ALA A 83 4.83 10.25 -2.86
N SER A 84 5.89 9.64 -2.29
CA SER A 84 7.18 9.54 -2.95
C SER A 84 7.21 8.63 -4.19
N LEU A 85 6.16 7.87 -4.45
CA LEU A 85 5.97 7.16 -5.73
C LEU A 85 5.46 8.07 -6.84
N GLU A 86 4.91 9.23 -6.52
CA GLU A 86 4.26 10.13 -7.47
C GLU A 86 3.22 9.43 -8.36
N GLY A 87 2.55 8.43 -7.78
CA GLY A 87 1.58 7.58 -8.47
C GLY A 87 2.18 6.55 -9.43
N MET A 88 3.51 6.44 -9.52
CA MET A 88 4.19 5.50 -10.42
C MET A 88 4.25 4.10 -9.80
N THR A 89 3.72 3.14 -10.52
CA THR A 89 3.81 1.71 -10.21
C THR A 89 4.08 0.96 -11.53
N ASP A 90 4.84 -0.10 -11.49
CA ASP A 90 5.15 -0.89 -12.69
C ASP A 90 4.00 -1.86 -13.07
N ASP A 91 2.84 -1.74 -12.44
CA ASP A 91 1.67 -2.58 -12.69
C ASP A 91 0.46 -1.68 -13.03
N PRO A 92 -0.09 -1.76 -14.26
CA PRO A 92 -1.21 -0.90 -14.68
C PRO A 92 -2.50 -1.12 -13.88
N LYS A 93 -2.60 -2.22 -13.14
CA LYS A 93 -3.73 -2.50 -12.23
C LYS A 93 -3.48 -2.02 -10.80
N VAL A 94 -2.32 -1.45 -10.52
CA VAL A 94 -2.00 -0.88 -9.20
C VAL A 94 -1.88 0.63 -9.34
N ILE A 95 -2.85 1.35 -8.83
CA ILE A 95 -3.08 2.75 -9.12
C ILE A 95 -2.81 3.57 -7.87
N GLY A 96 -1.64 4.23 -7.84
CA GLY A 96 -1.28 5.20 -6.79
C GLY A 96 -1.92 6.55 -7.07
N LEU A 97 -2.64 7.12 -6.10
CA LEU A 97 -3.28 8.43 -6.23
C LEU A 97 -2.65 9.52 -5.35
N ASP A 98 -1.75 9.16 -4.44
CA ASP A 98 -1.00 10.15 -3.68
C ASP A 98 0.15 10.67 -4.53
N THR A 99 -0.07 11.81 -5.14
CA THR A 99 0.90 12.50 -6.00
C THR A 99 1.50 13.74 -5.31
N GLY A 100 1.42 13.77 -3.98
CA GLY A 100 2.18 14.72 -3.16
C GLY A 100 1.63 16.15 -3.14
N CYS A 101 0.32 16.34 -3.21
CA CYS A 101 -0.30 17.67 -3.17
C CYS A 101 0.13 18.48 -1.94
N VAL A 102 0.24 17.86 -0.77
CA VAL A 102 0.72 18.49 0.47
C VAL A 102 2.12 19.06 0.35
N TRP A 103 2.91 18.52 -0.57
CA TRP A 103 4.28 18.95 -0.86
C TRP A 103 4.37 19.92 -2.05
N GLY A 104 3.23 20.45 -2.51
CA GLY A 104 3.18 21.36 -3.65
C GLY A 104 3.14 20.69 -5.04
N ASN A 105 3.03 19.37 -5.10
CA ASN A 105 2.92 18.64 -6.36
C ASN A 105 1.48 18.68 -6.91
N ALA A 106 0.82 17.55 -7.08
CA ALA A 106 -0.49 17.48 -7.67
C ALA A 106 -1.48 16.67 -6.82
N LEU A 107 -2.76 17.02 -6.92
CA LEU A 107 -3.86 16.19 -6.49
C LEU A 107 -4.34 15.37 -7.69
N THR A 108 -4.41 14.05 -7.53
CA THR A 108 -4.81 13.14 -8.59
C THR A 108 -6.16 12.50 -8.29
N PHE A 109 -7.03 12.51 -9.27
CA PHE A 109 -8.33 11.84 -9.26
C PHE A 109 -8.32 10.70 -10.27
N TYR A 110 -9.07 9.67 -9.97
CA TYR A 110 -9.23 8.50 -10.84
C TYR A 110 -10.70 8.17 -11.02
N LYS A 111 -11.15 8.16 -12.26
CA LYS A 111 -12.51 7.76 -12.60
C LYS A 111 -12.58 6.27 -12.77
N LEU A 112 -13.24 5.59 -11.84
CA LEU A 112 -13.26 4.12 -11.77
C LEU A 112 -13.87 3.48 -13.02
N GLU A 113 -14.92 4.12 -13.59
CA GLU A 113 -15.66 3.59 -14.73
C GLU A 113 -14.85 3.57 -16.03
N THR A 114 -13.99 4.58 -16.23
CA THR A 114 -13.25 4.75 -17.49
C THR A 114 -11.76 4.53 -17.35
N GLY A 115 -11.22 4.52 -16.12
CA GLY A 115 -9.79 4.45 -15.88
C GLY A 115 -9.03 5.76 -16.16
N GLU A 116 -9.75 6.86 -16.38
CA GLU A 116 -9.14 8.15 -16.64
C GLU A 116 -8.53 8.76 -15.36
N ARG A 117 -7.37 9.39 -15.53
CA ARG A 117 -6.71 10.16 -14.47
C ARG A 117 -6.79 11.64 -14.77
N PHE A 118 -7.14 12.41 -13.76
CA PHE A 118 -7.15 13.86 -13.79
C PHE A 118 -6.21 14.38 -12.70
N THR A 119 -5.37 15.32 -13.05
CA THR A 119 -4.44 15.93 -12.09
C THR A 119 -4.67 17.44 -12.01
N CYS A 120 -4.64 17.97 -10.81
CA CYS A 120 -4.70 19.38 -10.53
C CYS A 120 -3.44 19.78 -9.77
N LYS A 121 -2.70 20.75 -10.27
CA LYS A 121 -1.49 21.25 -9.60
C LYS A 121 -1.90 21.93 -8.29
N CYS A 122 -1.27 21.52 -7.21
CA CYS A 122 -1.50 22.17 -5.92
C CYS A 122 -0.62 23.42 -5.84
N GLY A 123 -1.27 24.57 -5.56
CA GLY A 123 -0.57 25.82 -5.33
C GLY A 123 0.30 25.77 -4.07
N THR A 124 1.41 26.39 -4.09
CA THR A 124 2.20 26.71 -2.89
C THR A 124 1.62 27.95 -2.24
#